data_51dd226dcb689eb4a24d11713a8e2744
#
_entry.id   51dd226dcb689eb4a24d11713a8e2744
#
_cell.length_a   1.000
_cell.length_b   1.000
_cell.length_c   1.000
_cell.angle_alpha   90.00
_cell.angle_beta   90.00
_cell.angle_gamma   90.00
#
_symmetry.space_group_name_H-M   'P 1'
#
loop_
_entity.id
_entity.type
_entity.pdbx_description
1 polymer ?
#
loop_
_entity_poly.entity_id
_entity_poly.type
_entity_poly.pdbx_seq_one_letter_code
_entity_poly.pdbx_strand_id
1 'polypeptide(L)'
;MNAKLQVLVIDDDAVVGRSFDRVLSDKGYEVSTALSGEEALETLENSEFDVVFTDIKMPGMDGLEVTERIKARCPWTPVVVITGYGTEDNEVKASVLGASGFVRKPLTPEMIENITLKAVNDAESANDAVIQPVDSADAEVASEVTVTKQVNSTAKNIGLFFASPFIALGYVIALPFVGFYMFIKLGREAFIKKHMSE
;
A
#
# COMPACT_ATOMS: atom_id res chain seq x y z
N MET A 1 5.58 34.42 -2.50
CA MET A 1 5.54 33.51 -3.67
C MET A 1 5.52 32.12 -3.12
N ASN A 2 4.41 31.38 -3.29
CA ASN A 2 4.45 29.95 -2.93
C ASN A 2 5.38 29.24 -3.92
N ALA A 3 6.31 28.45 -3.41
CA ALA A 3 7.13 27.57 -4.24
C ALA A 3 6.20 26.61 -4.99
N LYS A 4 6.51 26.32 -6.25
CA LYS A 4 5.79 25.32 -7.02
C LYS A 4 6.16 23.93 -6.51
N LEU A 5 5.19 23.04 -6.44
CA LEU A 5 5.42 21.64 -6.12
C LEU A 5 6.16 20.94 -7.25
N GLN A 6 7.19 20.18 -6.91
CA GLN A 6 8.10 19.53 -7.86
C GLN A 6 7.61 18.11 -8.20
N VAL A 7 7.39 17.84 -9.46
CA VAL A 7 6.93 16.56 -9.99
C VAL A 7 8.00 15.97 -10.90
N LEU A 8 8.44 14.73 -10.64
CA LEU A 8 9.30 13.99 -11.55
C LEU A 8 8.49 12.93 -12.29
N VAL A 9 8.60 12.90 -13.62
CA VAL A 9 7.97 11.89 -14.47
C VAL A 9 9.06 11.08 -15.18
N ILE A 10 9.06 9.77 -14.97
CA ILE A 10 10.05 8.83 -15.49
C ILE A 10 9.36 7.89 -16.48
N ASP A 11 9.63 8.08 -17.77
CA ASP A 11 9.00 7.32 -18.85
C ASP A 11 9.87 7.42 -20.11
N ASP A 12 10.16 6.32 -20.78
CA ASP A 12 10.94 6.31 -22.00
C ASP A 12 10.21 6.97 -23.20
N ASP A 13 8.90 7.14 -23.09
CA ASP A 13 8.12 7.98 -24.00
C ASP A 13 8.01 9.43 -23.49
N ALA A 14 8.80 10.32 -24.08
CA ALA A 14 8.76 11.76 -23.78
C ALA A 14 7.37 12.41 -23.97
N VAL A 15 6.40 11.76 -24.64
CA VAL A 15 5.03 12.27 -24.77
C VAL A 15 4.33 12.25 -23.43
N VAL A 16 4.62 11.26 -22.59
CA VAL A 16 4.02 11.13 -21.26
C VAL A 16 4.42 12.33 -20.37
N GLY A 17 5.71 12.61 -20.28
CA GLY A 17 6.22 13.78 -19.52
C GLY A 17 5.61 15.10 -20.00
N ARG A 18 5.53 15.33 -21.32
CA ARG A 18 4.86 16.52 -21.88
C ARG A 18 3.37 16.58 -21.56
N SER A 19 2.72 15.43 -21.41
CA SER A 19 1.29 15.39 -21.02
C SER A 19 1.10 15.82 -19.59
N PHE A 20 1.96 15.38 -18.67
CA PHE A 20 1.98 15.84 -17.29
C PHE A 20 2.27 17.33 -17.20
N ASP A 21 3.31 17.82 -17.87
CA ASP A 21 3.67 19.24 -17.88
C ASP A 21 2.50 20.11 -18.36
N ARG A 22 1.85 19.73 -19.48
CA ARG A 22 0.68 20.47 -20.00
C ARG A 22 -0.48 20.54 -19.00
N VAL A 23 -0.70 19.48 -18.22
CA VAL A 23 -1.84 19.43 -17.28
C VAL A 23 -1.52 20.14 -15.98
N LEU A 24 -0.27 20.06 -15.50
CA LEU A 24 0.09 20.44 -14.14
C LEU A 24 0.73 21.83 -14.04
N SER A 25 1.38 22.35 -15.10
CA SER A 25 2.12 23.63 -15.05
C SER A 25 1.24 24.83 -14.64
N ASP A 26 -0.01 24.87 -15.09
CA ASP A 26 -0.95 25.96 -14.76
C ASP A 26 -1.59 25.78 -13.37
N LYS A 27 -1.31 24.65 -12.68
CA LYS A 27 -1.90 24.26 -11.40
C LYS A 27 -0.94 24.39 -10.21
N GLY A 28 0.18 25.03 -10.41
CA GLY A 28 1.16 25.29 -9.35
C GLY A 28 2.23 24.21 -9.21
N TYR A 29 2.36 23.33 -10.20
CA TYR A 29 3.40 22.32 -10.24
C TYR A 29 4.52 22.70 -11.23
N GLU A 30 5.70 22.17 -11.01
CA GLU A 30 6.82 22.19 -11.93
C GLU A 30 7.20 20.76 -12.26
N VAL A 31 7.17 20.40 -13.55
CA VAL A 31 7.35 19.02 -14.00
C VAL A 31 8.72 18.85 -14.62
N SER A 32 9.51 17.95 -14.04
CA SER A 32 10.76 17.46 -14.61
C SER A 32 10.53 16.08 -15.23
N THR A 33 11.26 15.77 -16.31
CA THR A 33 11.12 14.51 -17.04
C THR A 33 12.46 13.81 -17.11
N ALA A 34 12.49 12.49 -16.85
CA ALA A 34 13.61 11.61 -17.10
C ALA A 34 13.17 10.48 -18.05
N LEU A 35 14.02 10.14 -19.03
CA LEU A 35 13.70 9.15 -20.05
C LEU A 35 14.23 7.75 -19.71
N SER A 36 14.89 7.60 -18.56
CA SER A 36 15.36 6.31 -18.03
C SER A 36 15.41 6.33 -16.51
N GLY A 37 15.50 5.14 -15.90
CA GLY A 37 15.68 5.03 -14.45
C GLY A 37 16.99 5.62 -13.95
N GLU A 38 18.05 5.48 -14.73
CA GLU A 38 19.38 6.03 -14.43
C GLU A 38 19.36 7.56 -14.40
N GLU A 39 18.77 8.20 -15.43
CA GLU A 39 18.59 9.66 -15.50
C GLU A 39 17.75 10.18 -14.34
N ALA A 40 16.70 9.44 -13.96
CA ALA A 40 15.85 9.79 -12.82
C ALA A 40 16.62 9.79 -11.51
N LEU A 41 17.44 8.78 -11.26
CA LEU A 41 18.24 8.71 -10.04
C LEU A 41 19.30 9.83 -9.98
N GLU A 42 19.92 10.18 -11.10
CA GLU A 42 20.84 11.31 -11.21
C GLU A 42 20.12 12.65 -10.93
N THR A 43 18.89 12.80 -11.45
CA THR A 43 18.05 13.98 -11.20
C THR A 43 17.69 14.12 -9.73
N LEU A 44 17.35 13.01 -9.07
CA LEU A 44 17.04 12.92 -7.63
C LEU A 44 18.26 13.17 -6.73
N GLU A 45 19.48 13.08 -7.25
CA GLU A 45 20.68 13.46 -6.50
C GLU A 45 20.83 14.97 -6.35
N ASN A 46 20.31 15.72 -7.32
CA ASN A 46 20.50 17.15 -7.42
C ASN A 46 19.23 17.98 -7.09
N SER A 47 18.07 17.32 -6.96
CA SER A 47 16.79 17.98 -6.74
C SER A 47 15.87 17.13 -5.87
N GLU A 48 15.02 17.83 -5.07
CA GLU A 48 13.97 17.19 -4.30
C GLU A 48 12.65 17.26 -5.06
N PHE A 49 11.81 16.24 -4.90
CA PHE A 49 10.51 16.14 -5.55
C PHE A 49 9.41 15.80 -4.54
N ASP A 50 8.28 16.47 -4.73
CA ASP A 50 7.08 16.24 -3.91
C ASP A 50 6.32 14.99 -4.33
N VAL A 51 6.45 14.57 -5.60
CA VAL A 51 5.89 13.32 -6.12
C VAL A 51 6.70 12.82 -7.32
N VAL A 52 6.83 11.50 -7.43
CA VAL A 52 7.49 10.83 -8.55
C VAL A 52 6.49 9.91 -9.24
N PHE A 53 6.42 9.99 -10.56
CA PHE A 53 5.70 9.05 -11.42
C PHE A 53 6.70 8.22 -12.22
N THR A 54 6.51 6.90 -12.31
CA THR A 54 7.40 6.03 -13.08
C THR A 54 6.64 5.00 -13.89
N ASP A 55 7.02 4.80 -15.16
CA ASP A 55 6.59 3.62 -15.92
C ASP A 55 7.36 2.39 -15.45
N ILE A 56 6.73 1.20 -15.57
CA ILE A 56 7.40 -0.07 -15.23
C ILE A 56 8.37 -0.47 -16.35
N LYS A 57 7.90 -0.40 -17.60
CA LYS A 57 8.64 -0.92 -18.74
C LYS A 57 9.47 0.15 -19.41
N MET A 58 10.72 0.25 -19.02
CA MET A 58 11.72 1.12 -19.66
C MET A 58 12.96 0.30 -20.03
N PRO A 59 13.72 0.72 -21.05
CA PRO A 59 15.05 0.16 -21.32
C PRO A 59 16.00 0.38 -20.13
N GLY A 60 16.82 -0.61 -19.81
CA GLY A 60 17.74 -0.55 -18.67
C GLY A 60 17.03 -0.86 -17.35
N MET A 61 17.06 0.10 -16.42
CA MET A 61 16.42 -0.03 -15.11
C MET A 61 14.90 0.09 -15.21
N ASP A 62 14.17 -0.91 -14.73
CA ASP A 62 12.70 -0.87 -14.72
C ASP A 62 12.15 0.02 -13.59
N GLY A 63 10.87 0.42 -13.72
CA GLY A 63 10.25 1.34 -12.76
C GLY A 63 10.04 0.75 -11.36
N LEU A 64 10.03 -0.57 -11.19
CA LEU A 64 9.97 -1.20 -9.87
C LEU A 64 11.32 -1.09 -9.17
N GLU A 65 12.42 -1.30 -9.88
CA GLU A 65 13.78 -1.10 -9.36
C GLU A 65 14.02 0.39 -9.03
N VAL A 66 13.55 1.31 -9.88
CA VAL A 66 13.58 2.76 -9.61
C VAL A 66 12.81 3.07 -8.32
N THR A 67 11.60 2.52 -8.16
CA THR A 67 10.78 2.71 -6.95
C THR A 67 11.51 2.25 -5.70
N GLU A 68 12.12 1.05 -5.72
CA GLU A 68 12.89 0.51 -4.61
C GLU A 68 14.03 1.45 -4.21
N ARG A 69 14.82 1.92 -5.18
CA ARG A 69 15.96 2.82 -4.94
C ARG A 69 15.52 4.18 -4.40
N ILE A 70 14.43 4.75 -4.92
CA ILE A 70 13.86 5.99 -4.40
C ILE A 70 13.40 5.80 -2.95
N LYS A 71 12.65 4.74 -2.66
CA LYS A 71 12.13 4.46 -1.31
C LYS A 71 13.23 4.14 -0.29
N ALA A 72 14.33 3.54 -0.72
CA ALA A 72 15.49 3.32 0.14
C ALA A 72 16.20 4.63 0.53
N ARG A 73 16.19 5.64 -0.35
CA ARG A 73 16.87 6.94 -0.14
C ARG A 73 15.94 8.01 0.43
N CYS A 74 14.72 8.10 -0.09
CA CYS A 74 13.70 9.09 0.24
C CYS A 74 12.37 8.39 0.56
N PRO A 75 12.22 7.74 1.72
CA PRO A 75 11.02 6.94 2.03
C PRO A 75 9.73 7.78 2.09
N TRP A 76 9.84 9.07 2.38
CA TRP A 76 8.72 10.01 2.44
C TRP A 76 8.20 10.46 1.08
N THR A 77 9.04 10.45 0.02
CA THR A 77 8.62 10.87 -1.31
C THR A 77 7.62 9.87 -1.90
N PRO A 78 6.38 10.29 -2.22
CA PRO A 78 5.41 9.41 -2.85
C PRO A 78 5.86 9.01 -4.26
N VAL A 79 5.81 7.71 -4.54
CA VAL A 79 6.09 7.16 -5.86
C VAL A 79 4.83 6.51 -6.40
N VAL A 80 4.34 6.97 -7.54
CA VAL A 80 3.18 6.42 -8.24
C VAL A 80 3.65 5.70 -9.49
N VAL A 81 3.34 4.41 -9.58
CA VAL A 81 3.66 3.60 -10.75
C VAL A 81 2.55 3.74 -11.80
N ILE A 82 2.92 4.14 -13.01
CA ILE A 82 2.04 4.21 -14.17
C ILE A 82 2.49 3.21 -15.23
N THR A 83 1.59 2.40 -15.80
CA THR A 83 2.01 1.41 -16.78
C THR A 83 0.91 1.01 -17.74
N GLY A 84 1.30 0.76 -19.00
CA GLY A 84 0.45 0.12 -20.00
C GLY A 84 0.35 -1.41 -19.85
N TYR A 85 1.20 -2.00 -19.01
CA TYR A 85 1.34 -3.45 -18.83
C TYR A 85 1.06 -3.88 -17.38
N GLY A 86 0.04 -3.27 -16.77
CA GLY A 86 -0.34 -3.56 -15.39
C GLY A 86 -0.91 -4.97 -15.23
N THR A 87 -0.11 -5.88 -14.69
CA THR A 87 -0.59 -7.16 -14.15
C THR A 87 -0.83 -7.03 -12.66
N GLU A 88 -1.67 -7.89 -12.08
CA GLU A 88 -1.87 -7.93 -10.62
C GLU A 88 -0.56 -8.19 -9.88
N ASP A 89 0.34 -9.00 -10.45
CA ASP A 89 1.67 -9.27 -9.88
C ASP A 89 2.53 -8.00 -9.79
N ASN A 90 2.47 -7.12 -10.79
CA ASN A 90 3.21 -5.86 -10.79
C ASN A 90 2.64 -4.86 -9.78
N GLU A 91 1.34 -4.82 -9.61
CA GLU A 91 0.67 -3.98 -8.61
C GLU A 91 1.05 -4.42 -7.18
N VAL A 92 1.03 -5.73 -6.93
CA VAL A 92 1.47 -6.29 -5.64
C VAL A 92 2.95 -5.98 -5.39
N LYS A 93 3.83 -6.18 -6.37
CA LYS A 93 5.26 -5.85 -6.24
C LYS A 93 5.49 -4.37 -5.96
N ALA A 94 4.83 -3.47 -6.72
CA ALA A 94 4.93 -2.04 -6.50
C ALA A 94 4.50 -1.66 -5.07
N SER A 95 3.41 -2.23 -4.57
CA SER A 95 2.92 -2.01 -3.20
C SER A 95 3.93 -2.50 -2.15
N VAL A 96 4.53 -3.68 -2.33
CA VAL A 96 5.55 -4.23 -1.42
C VAL A 96 6.79 -3.35 -1.38
N LEU A 97 7.18 -2.76 -2.51
CA LEU A 97 8.31 -1.81 -2.62
C LEU A 97 7.99 -0.42 -2.09
N GLY A 98 6.77 -0.20 -1.58
CA GLY A 98 6.36 1.06 -0.96
C GLY A 98 5.83 2.11 -1.95
N ALA A 99 5.39 1.71 -3.16
CA ALA A 99 4.71 2.63 -4.06
C ALA A 99 3.43 3.17 -3.39
N SER A 100 3.20 4.48 -3.53
CA SER A 100 2.05 5.18 -2.98
C SER A 100 0.80 5.03 -3.84
N GLY A 101 0.95 4.56 -5.08
CA GLY A 101 -0.14 4.34 -6.01
C GLY A 101 0.27 3.55 -7.24
N PHE A 102 -0.74 3.00 -7.92
CA PHE A 102 -0.58 2.27 -9.18
C PHE A 102 -1.69 2.68 -10.14
N VAL A 103 -1.35 3.10 -11.34
CA VAL A 103 -2.29 3.60 -12.34
C VAL A 103 -2.01 2.99 -13.71
N ARG A 104 -3.06 2.62 -14.43
CA ARG A 104 -2.95 2.03 -15.76
C ARG A 104 -3.10 3.08 -16.85
N LYS A 105 -2.21 3.04 -17.87
CA LYS A 105 -2.34 3.82 -19.10
C LYS A 105 -3.55 3.28 -19.91
N PRO A 106 -4.31 4.10 -20.66
CA PRO A 106 -4.06 5.50 -20.97
C PRO A 106 -4.47 6.46 -19.83
N LEU A 107 -3.73 7.56 -19.68
CA LEU A 107 -4.02 8.60 -18.71
C LEU A 107 -4.83 9.74 -19.34
N THR A 108 -5.93 10.14 -18.71
CA THR A 108 -6.63 11.37 -19.07
C THR A 108 -6.09 12.56 -18.26
N PRO A 109 -6.28 13.81 -18.73
CA PRO A 109 -5.89 14.99 -17.97
C PRO A 109 -6.44 15.01 -16.54
N GLU A 110 -7.71 14.62 -16.38
CA GLU A 110 -8.38 14.56 -15.07
C GLU A 110 -7.74 13.48 -14.16
N MET A 111 -7.32 12.36 -14.74
CA MET A 111 -6.60 11.33 -13.98
C MET A 111 -5.25 11.84 -13.49
N ILE A 112 -4.47 12.49 -14.36
CA ILE A 112 -3.16 13.06 -14.01
C ILE A 112 -3.31 14.03 -12.83
N GLU A 113 -4.27 14.95 -12.91
CA GLU A 113 -4.54 15.90 -11.83
C GLU A 113 -4.91 15.21 -10.52
N ASN A 114 -5.89 14.31 -10.56
CA ASN A 114 -6.41 13.64 -9.37
C ASN A 114 -5.37 12.76 -8.68
N ILE A 115 -4.55 12.02 -9.43
CA ILE A 115 -3.50 11.17 -8.85
C ILE A 115 -2.38 12.00 -8.24
N THR A 116 -2.04 13.15 -8.86
CA THR A 116 -1.04 14.07 -8.33
C THR A 116 -1.50 14.70 -7.02
N LEU A 117 -2.71 15.26 -6.99
CA LEU A 117 -3.31 15.81 -5.78
C LEU A 117 -3.38 14.78 -4.66
N LYS A 118 -3.82 13.57 -4.96
CA LYS A 118 -3.89 12.50 -3.98
C LYS A 118 -2.52 12.14 -3.41
N ALA A 119 -1.53 11.95 -4.27
CA ALA A 119 -0.18 11.57 -3.84
C ALA A 119 0.47 12.61 -2.92
N VAL A 120 0.30 13.90 -3.24
CA VAL A 120 0.81 15.03 -2.43
C VAL A 120 0.08 15.08 -1.08
N ASN A 121 -1.25 15.04 -1.07
CA ASN A 121 -2.03 15.11 0.16
C ASN A 121 -1.77 13.93 1.11
N ASP A 122 -1.61 12.72 0.56
CA ASP A 122 -1.30 11.52 1.34
C ASP A 122 0.09 11.65 1.99
N ALA A 123 1.07 12.26 1.31
CA ALA A 123 2.40 12.51 1.84
C ALA A 123 2.41 13.57 2.95
N GLU A 124 1.69 14.67 2.78
CA GLU A 124 1.54 15.72 3.81
C GLU A 124 0.89 15.14 5.07
N SER A 125 -0.18 14.36 4.91
CA SER A 125 -0.89 13.73 6.03
C SER A 125 -0.02 12.73 6.80
N ALA A 126 0.90 12.04 6.13
CA ALA A 126 1.83 11.12 6.75
C ALA A 126 2.91 11.86 7.56
N ASN A 127 3.36 13.02 7.09
CA ASN A 127 4.33 13.85 7.79
C ASN A 127 3.75 14.51 9.05
N ASP A 128 2.50 14.97 9.01
CA ASP A 128 1.82 15.56 10.17
C ASP A 128 1.58 14.55 11.30
N ALA A 129 1.41 13.27 10.98
CA ALA A 129 1.23 12.20 11.96
C ALA A 129 2.52 11.87 12.76
N VAL A 130 3.69 12.24 12.26
CA VAL A 130 5.00 11.97 12.90
C VAL A 130 5.41 13.07 13.88
N ILE A 131 4.78 14.25 13.87
CA ILE A 131 5.18 15.42 14.70
C ILE A 131 4.34 15.56 15.98
N GLN A 132 3.65 14.52 16.45
CA GLN A 132 3.08 14.58 17.80
C GLN A 132 4.08 14.06 18.82
N PRO A 133 4.64 14.91 19.71
CA PRO A 133 5.39 14.42 20.85
C PRO A 133 4.44 13.67 21.78
N VAL A 134 4.75 12.41 22.06
CA VAL A 134 4.12 11.65 23.14
C VAL A 134 4.55 12.26 24.47
N ASP A 135 3.84 13.25 24.94
CA ASP A 135 3.93 13.65 26.35
C ASP A 135 3.08 12.66 27.15
N SER A 136 3.79 11.91 27.96
CA SER A 136 3.24 11.04 28.99
C SER A 136 2.73 11.89 30.14
N ALA A 137 1.46 11.78 30.48
CA ALA A 137 0.96 11.64 31.86
C ALA A 137 -0.55 11.89 31.96
N ASP A 138 -1.23 10.87 32.46
CA ASP A 138 -2.32 10.88 33.43
C ASP A 138 -3.74 11.39 33.09
N ALA A 139 -4.64 10.44 33.31
CA ALA A 139 -5.92 10.55 33.99
C ALA A 139 -7.19 10.94 33.17
N GLU A 140 -8.05 9.90 33.08
CA GLU A 140 -9.52 9.94 33.26
C GLU A 140 -10.29 11.23 32.88
N VAL A 141 -11.26 11.10 32.01
CA VAL A 141 -12.70 11.21 32.27
C VAL A 141 -13.48 11.11 30.94
N ALA A 142 -14.54 10.33 30.98
CA ALA A 142 -15.54 10.10 29.93
C ALA A 142 -16.15 11.38 29.36
N SER A 143 -16.35 11.40 28.04
CA SER A 143 -17.55 11.99 27.42
C SER A 143 -17.73 11.48 26.00
N GLU A 144 -18.91 10.94 25.76
CA GLU A 144 -19.48 10.56 24.47
C GLU A 144 -19.49 11.77 23.52
N VAL A 145 -18.93 11.60 22.31
CA VAL A 145 -19.40 12.33 21.13
C VAL A 145 -19.38 11.38 19.94
N THR A 146 -20.57 11.11 19.47
CA THR A 146 -20.93 10.44 18.23
C THR A 146 -20.27 11.12 17.04
N VAL A 147 -19.33 10.47 16.35
CA VAL A 147 -18.97 10.82 14.97
C VAL A 147 -18.88 9.55 14.13
N THR A 148 -19.71 9.55 13.14
CA THR A 148 -20.01 8.60 12.10
C THR A 148 -18.81 7.95 11.42
N LYS A 149 -18.72 6.62 11.52
CA LYS A 149 -18.60 5.59 10.48
C LYS A 149 -17.86 5.95 9.18
N GLN A 150 -16.54 5.70 9.13
CA GLN A 150 -15.86 5.17 7.92
C GLN A 150 -14.37 4.81 8.10
N VAL A 151 -13.96 4.15 9.20
CA VAL A 151 -12.58 3.61 9.35
C VAL A 151 -12.63 2.21 9.99
N ASN A 152 -13.33 1.24 9.38
CA ASN A 152 -13.48 -0.07 10.00
C ASN A 152 -13.08 -1.29 9.15
N SER A 153 -12.34 -1.14 8.04
CA SER A 153 -11.88 -2.32 7.31
C SER A 153 -10.42 -2.70 7.61
N THR A 154 -9.55 -1.73 7.79
CA THR A 154 -8.11 -1.99 7.98
C THR A 154 -7.77 -2.51 9.38
N ALA A 155 -8.40 -1.97 10.42
CA ALA A 155 -8.17 -2.42 11.80
C ALA A 155 -8.66 -3.85 12.07
N LYS A 156 -9.75 -4.29 11.40
CA LYS A 156 -10.23 -5.69 11.49
C LYS A 156 -9.25 -6.67 10.86
N ASN A 157 -8.61 -6.30 9.76
CA ASN A 157 -7.67 -7.18 9.07
C ASN A 157 -6.36 -7.36 9.85
N ILE A 158 -5.87 -6.31 10.52
CA ILE A 158 -4.67 -6.38 11.37
C ILE A 158 -4.95 -7.25 12.61
N GLY A 159 -6.10 -7.10 13.25
CA GLY A 159 -6.50 -7.95 14.38
C GLY A 159 -6.61 -9.43 14.01
N LEU A 160 -7.13 -9.75 12.83
CA LEU A 160 -7.25 -11.11 12.34
C LEU A 160 -5.88 -11.74 12.02
N PHE A 161 -4.92 -10.95 11.52
CA PHE A 161 -3.57 -11.42 11.22
C PHE A 161 -2.81 -11.85 12.48
N PHE A 162 -2.93 -11.11 13.59
CA PHE A 162 -2.33 -11.49 14.87
C PHE A 162 -3.09 -12.61 15.59
N ALA A 163 -4.37 -12.80 15.32
CA ALA A 163 -5.16 -13.90 15.88
C ALA A 163 -4.94 -15.25 15.14
N SER A 164 -4.47 -15.21 13.90
CA SER A 164 -4.28 -16.39 13.03
C SER A 164 -3.44 -17.53 13.67
N PRO A 165 -2.26 -17.28 14.28
CA PRO A 165 -1.48 -18.36 14.88
C PRO A 165 -2.16 -18.99 16.10
N PHE A 166 -2.98 -18.23 16.84
CA PHE A 166 -3.72 -18.76 18.01
C PHE A 166 -4.91 -19.62 17.58
N ILE A 167 -5.58 -19.27 16.49
CA ILE A 167 -6.67 -20.07 15.92
C ILE A 167 -6.11 -21.40 15.40
N ALA A 168 -4.99 -21.39 14.68
CA ALA A 168 -4.34 -22.62 14.21
C ALA A 168 -3.91 -23.52 15.37
N LEU A 169 -3.33 -22.95 16.43
CA LEU A 169 -2.95 -23.69 17.64
C LEU A 169 -4.16 -24.31 18.34
N GLY A 170 -5.29 -23.62 18.38
CA GLY A 170 -6.56 -24.13 18.93
C GLY A 170 -7.05 -25.37 18.19
N TYR A 171 -6.97 -25.40 16.87
CA TYR A 171 -7.32 -26.57 16.07
C TYR A 171 -6.39 -27.76 16.32
N VAL A 172 -5.09 -27.54 16.43
CA VAL A 172 -4.11 -28.61 16.68
C VAL A 172 -4.36 -29.28 18.06
N ILE A 173 -4.76 -28.49 19.05
CA ILE A 173 -5.07 -29.02 20.39
C ILE A 173 -6.46 -29.69 20.42
N ALA A 174 -7.48 -29.11 19.77
CA ALA A 174 -8.86 -29.62 19.83
C ALA A 174 -9.11 -30.87 18.98
N LEU A 175 -8.46 -31.02 17.83
CA LEU A 175 -8.66 -32.16 16.91
C LEU A 175 -8.44 -33.55 17.57
N PRO A 176 -7.37 -33.80 18.36
CA PRO A 176 -7.18 -35.09 19.01
C PRO A 176 -8.33 -35.44 19.99
N PHE A 177 -8.86 -34.43 20.70
CA PHE A 177 -9.96 -34.65 21.67
C PHE A 177 -11.28 -34.94 20.96
N VAL A 178 -11.57 -34.27 19.86
CA VAL A 178 -12.76 -34.53 19.03
C VAL A 178 -12.69 -35.93 18.42
N GLY A 179 -11.52 -36.33 17.89
CA GLY A 179 -11.30 -37.68 17.36
C GLY A 179 -11.47 -38.76 18.43
N PHE A 180 -10.92 -38.57 19.62
CA PHE A 180 -11.03 -39.49 20.74
C PHE A 180 -12.46 -39.61 21.26
N TYR A 181 -13.18 -38.52 21.37
CA TYR A 181 -14.59 -38.50 21.72
C TYR A 181 -15.45 -39.28 20.72
N MET A 182 -15.21 -39.09 19.42
CA MET A 182 -15.93 -39.78 18.36
C MET A 182 -15.64 -41.29 18.35
N PHE A 183 -14.39 -41.68 18.66
CA PHE A 183 -14.00 -43.06 18.79
C PHE A 183 -14.68 -43.76 19.95
N ILE A 184 -14.76 -43.10 21.13
CA ILE A 184 -15.48 -43.65 22.31
C ILE A 184 -16.97 -43.79 21.99
N LYS A 185 -17.58 -42.81 21.32
CA LYS A 185 -19.01 -42.85 20.95
C LYS A 185 -19.32 -44.04 20.03
N LEU A 186 -18.51 -44.23 18.98
CA LEU A 186 -18.66 -45.36 18.07
C LEU A 186 -18.43 -46.74 18.75
N GLY A 187 -17.44 -46.80 19.64
CA GLY A 187 -17.18 -48.01 20.43
C GLY A 187 -18.34 -48.38 21.35
N ARG A 188 -18.99 -47.41 22.01
CA ARG A 188 -20.17 -47.65 22.84
C ARG A 188 -21.36 -48.12 22.02
N GLU A 189 -21.63 -47.52 20.86
CA GLU A 189 -22.73 -47.95 19.99
C GLU A 189 -22.51 -49.37 19.47
N ALA A 190 -21.29 -49.76 19.10
CA ALA A 190 -20.96 -51.10 18.68
C ALA A 190 -21.10 -52.12 19.81
N PHE A 191 -20.71 -51.76 21.04
CA PHE A 191 -20.84 -52.62 22.21
C PHE A 191 -22.30 -52.86 22.59
N ILE A 192 -23.14 -51.84 22.57
CA ILE A 192 -24.58 -51.92 22.91
C ILE A 192 -25.29 -52.80 21.85
N LYS A 193 -24.93 -52.64 20.54
CA LYS A 193 -25.53 -53.43 19.46
C LYS A 193 -25.20 -54.91 19.53
N LYS A 194 -24.01 -55.26 20.04
CA LYS A 194 -23.57 -56.63 20.23
C LYS A 194 -24.29 -57.31 21.39
N HIS A 195 -24.60 -56.61 22.49
CA HIS A 195 -25.31 -57.16 23.67
C HIS A 195 -26.84 -57.16 23.56
N MET A 196 -27.43 -56.53 22.54
CA MET A 196 -28.87 -56.59 22.28
C MET A 196 -29.24 -57.67 21.22
N SER A 197 -28.30 -58.46 20.75
CA SER A 197 -28.52 -59.49 19.72
C SER A 197 -28.31 -60.93 20.28
N GLU A 198 -28.11 -61.08 21.58
CA GLU A 198 -28.20 -62.34 22.32
C GLU A 198 -29.52 -62.32 23.18
#